data_c13a4a47d0548d551f70d91e47e19215
#
_entry.id   c13a4a47d0548d551f70d91e47e19215
#
_cell.length_a   1.000
_cell.length_b   1.000
_cell.length_c   1.000
_cell.angle_alpha   90.00
_cell.angle_beta   90.00
_cell.angle_gamma   90.00
#
_symmetry.space_group_name_H-M   'P 1'
#
loop_
_entity.id
_entity.type
_entity.pdbx_description
1 polymer ?
#
loop_
_entity_poly.entity_id
_entity_poly.type
_entity_poly.pdbx_seq_one_letter_code
_entity_poly.pdbx_strand_id
1 'polypeptide(L)'
;MADPDNLAGPVEDQDHAKSPRNLLSSDLGRLAPGRGQLMSSNGRVALTAAAVMLVAKTTRLIEPELIGLRDLVKPGSVCIDIGAAAGLYTVALSRLAGPTGQVHSVEPVTFAHSTWTKVLGSRSSENVRHHVTALGAEPGRAVMSVPVGRHGPVTGRSFLDWKTTGLGSNAEFAGQMEVPVDVQTLDGLCADAGITRLDFVKIDVEGAELHILQGGQRTIESLQPAMLIEIEARHSERYQISPEDISGWLLDRGYTMYTWRHGWQQVTAVSTATRNYLFRPAGRTAAS
;
A
#
# COMPACT_ATOMS: atom_id res chain seq x y z
N MET A 1 -37.70 -19.15 51.86
CA MET A 1 -38.73 -20.18 51.83
C MET A 1 -38.64 -20.85 50.50
N ALA A 2 -37.98 -21.91 50.57
CA ALA A 2 -38.10 -23.28 50.04
C ALA A 2 -37.81 -23.41 48.52
N ASP A 3 -36.67 -23.88 48.26
CA ASP A 3 -36.33 -25.01 47.39
C ASP A 3 -37.08 -26.26 47.91
N PRO A 4 -37.35 -27.32 47.23
CA PRO A 4 -36.35 -28.12 46.55
C PRO A 4 -36.81 -29.05 45.39
N ASP A 5 -35.81 -29.62 44.74
CA ASP A 5 -35.59 -31.00 44.35
C ASP A 5 -36.59 -31.71 43.40
N ASN A 6 -36.18 -32.45 42.44
CA ASN A 6 -35.33 -33.63 42.34
C ASN A 6 -35.88 -34.59 41.29
N LEU A 7 -35.04 -35.43 40.79
CA LEU A 7 -35.11 -36.79 40.27
C LEU A 7 -35.05 -36.92 38.74
N ALA A 8 -33.90 -37.34 38.29
CA ALA A 8 -33.37 -38.69 38.09
C ALA A 8 -33.91 -39.39 36.84
N GLY A 9 -33.17 -39.73 35.89
CA GLY A 9 -32.18 -40.73 35.71
C GLY A 9 -32.63 -41.81 34.74
N PRO A 10 -31.82 -42.72 34.35
CA PRO A 10 -31.43 -43.01 32.97
C PRO A 10 -32.04 -44.30 32.44
N VAL A 11 -31.90 -44.58 31.09
CA VAL A 11 -31.95 -45.97 30.55
C VAL A 11 -31.04 -46.05 29.33
N GLU A 12 -30.12 -47.00 29.46
CA GLU A 12 -29.35 -47.71 28.45
C GLU A 12 -30.30 -48.42 27.46
N ASP A 13 -29.92 -48.68 26.22
CA ASP A 13 -29.40 -49.98 25.80
C ASP A 13 -28.96 -50.05 24.33
N GLN A 14 -27.90 -50.71 24.13
CA GLN A 14 -27.27 -51.49 23.11
C GLN A 14 -28.14 -51.99 21.95
N ASP A 15 -27.67 -52.01 20.72
CA ASP A 15 -27.20 -53.25 20.11
C ASP A 15 -26.62 -53.07 18.70
N HIS A 16 -25.48 -53.66 18.53
CA HIS A 16 -24.86 -54.45 17.48
C HIS A 16 -25.54 -54.56 16.10
N ALA A 17 -24.81 -54.35 15.00
CA ALA A 17 -24.25 -55.48 14.24
C ALA A 17 -23.68 -55.11 12.85
N LYS A 18 -22.46 -55.51 12.66
CA LYS A 18 -21.89 -56.22 11.50
C LYS A 18 -21.63 -55.52 10.18
N SER A 19 -20.35 -55.36 9.95
CA SER A 19 -19.64 -55.38 8.68
C SER A 19 -19.92 -56.71 7.91
N PRO A 20 -19.81 -56.72 6.62
CA PRO A 20 -19.03 -57.76 5.96
C PRO A 20 -17.90 -57.22 5.08
N ARG A 21 -16.84 -57.98 5.21
CA ARG A 21 -15.63 -57.96 4.38
C ARG A 21 -15.86 -58.68 3.05
N ASN A 22 -15.07 -58.20 2.09
CA ASN A 22 -14.25 -58.98 1.13
C ASN A 22 -14.74 -59.22 -0.29
N LEU A 23 -13.77 -58.99 -1.14
CA LEU A 23 -13.36 -59.60 -2.39
C LEU A 23 -13.92 -59.02 -3.69
N LEU A 24 -13.04 -58.30 -4.40
CA LEU A 24 -12.47 -58.86 -5.64
C LEU A 24 -11.34 -57.94 -6.14
N SER A 25 -10.18 -58.53 -6.21
CA SER A 25 -9.02 -58.11 -6.95
C SER A 25 -9.24 -58.26 -8.45
N SER A 26 -8.84 -57.30 -9.25
CA SER A 26 -8.07 -57.57 -10.48
C SER A 26 -7.77 -56.29 -11.23
N ASP A 27 -6.52 -56.07 -11.47
CA ASP A 27 -5.84 -55.42 -12.59
C ASP A 27 -6.62 -54.42 -13.49
N LEU A 28 -6.25 -53.17 -13.36
CA LEU A 28 -6.21 -52.26 -14.51
C LEU A 28 -5.00 -51.32 -14.42
N GLY A 29 -4.28 -51.39 -15.47
CA GLY A 29 -2.97 -50.93 -15.79
C GLY A 29 -2.56 -49.51 -15.31
N ARG A 30 -1.29 -49.44 -15.06
CA ARG A 30 -0.46 -48.27 -14.90
C ARG A 30 -0.72 -47.24 -16.00
N LEU A 31 -1.34 -46.13 -15.67
CA LEU A 31 -1.16 -44.88 -16.34
C LEU A 31 -0.56 -43.92 -15.30
N ALA A 32 0.75 -43.72 -15.41
CA ALA A 32 1.43 -42.69 -14.66
C ALA A 32 0.80 -41.34 -15.02
N PRO A 33 0.36 -40.53 -14.04
CA PRO A 33 0.04 -39.14 -14.35
C PRO A 33 1.35 -38.43 -14.69
N GLY A 34 1.39 -37.87 -15.89
CA GLY A 34 2.46 -37.02 -16.35
C GLY A 34 2.79 -35.99 -15.27
N ARG A 35 4.07 -35.76 -15.02
CA ARG A 35 4.61 -34.69 -14.21
C ARG A 35 4.16 -33.36 -14.77
N GLY A 36 2.98 -32.90 -14.36
CA GLY A 36 2.66 -31.50 -14.38
C GLY A 36 3.64 -30.84 -13.42
N GLN A 37 4.67 -30.20 -13.96
CA GLN A 37 5.53 -29.33 -13.20
C GLN A 37 4.63 -28.30 -12.53
N LEU A 38 4.39 -28.47 -11.23
CA LEU A 38 3.86 -27.43 -10.36
C LEU A 38 4.86 -26.26 -10.46
N MET A 39 4.48 -25.24 -11.22
CA MET A 39 5.23 -24.00 -11.24
C MET A 39 5.49 -23.58 -9.79
N SER A 40 6.75 -23.34 -9.45
CA SER A 40 7.14 -22.89 -8.13
C SER A 40 6.34 -21.64 -7.75
N SER A 41 6.08 -21.46 -6.46
CA SER A 41 5.39 -20.27 -5.95
C SER A 41 6.01 -18.96 -6.49
N ASN A 42 7.32 -18.94 -6.72
CA ASN A 42 8.06 -17.86 -7.35
C ASN A 42 7.66 -17.62 -8.82
N GLY A 43 7.34 -18.68 -9.57
CA GLY A 43 6.88 -18.57 -10.95
C GLY A 43 5.47 -17.97 -11.04
N ARG A 44 4.56 -18.31 -10.13
CA ARG A 44 3.21 -17.73 -10.09
C ARG A 44 3.23 -16.27 -9.69
N VAL A 45 4.06 -15.90 -8.73
CA VAL A 45 4.24 -14.50 -8.29
C VAL A 45 4.87 -13.65 -9.39
N ALA A 46 5.87 -14.18 -10.10
CA ALA A 46 6.47 -13.49 -11.25
C ALA A 46 5.47 -13.31 -12.41
N LEU A 47 4.61 -14.30 -12.67
CA LEU A 47 3.57 -14.21 -13.70
C LEU A 47 2.51 -13.17 -13.34
N THR A 48 2.08 -13.13 -12.06
CA THR A 48 1.06 -12.16 -11.62
C THR A 48 1.58 -10.73 -11.71
N ALA A 49 2.85 -10.49 -11.41
CA ALA A 49 3.42 -9.16 -11.54
C ALA A 49 3.69 -8.78 -13.00
N ALA A 50 4.13 -9.73 -13.81
CA ALA A 50 4.23 -9.50 -15.25
C ALA A 50 2.84 -9.20 -15.83
N ALA A 51 1.79 -9.87 -15.36
CA ALA A 51 0.40 -9.60 -15.75
C ALA A 51 -0.05 -8.22 -15.28
N VAL A 52 0.21 -7.84 -14.03
CA VAL A 52 -0.10 -6.48 -13.51
C VAL A 52 0.65 -5.41 -14.30
N MET A 53 1.95 -5.61 -14.59
CA MET A 53 2.73 -4.68 -15.41
C MET A 53 2.29 -4.69 -16.89
N LEU A 54 1.79 -5.81 -17.41
CA LEU A 54 1.23 -5.90 -18.75
C LEU A 54 -0.12 -5.18 -18.82
N VAL A 55 -0.98 -5.36 -17.81
CA VAL A 55 -2.24 -4.63 -17.67
C VAL A 55 -1.98 -3.13 -17.52
N ALA A 56 -0.96 -2.73 -16.75
CA ALA A 56 -0.52 -1.33 -16.65
C ALA A 56 -0.11 -0.74 -18.00
N LYS A 57 0.53 -1.56 -18.87
CA LYS A 57 0.94 -1.14 -20.20
C LYS A 57 -0.21 -1.08 -21.23
N THR A 58 -1.22 -1.92 -21.05
CA THR A 58 -2.27 -2.13 -22.06
C THR A 58 -3.61 -1.48 -21.71
N THR A 59 -3.81 -1.13 -20.43
CA THR A 59 -5.05 -0.50 -19.96
C THR A 59 -4.69 0.77 -19.18
N ARG A 60 -5.45 1.83 -19.39
CA ARG A 60 -5.37 3.07 -18.57
C ARG A 60 -5.90 2.88 -17.15
N LEU A 61 -6.07 1.65 -16.69
CA LEU A 61 -6.58 1.28 -15.37
C LEU A 61 -5.50 1.28 -14.29
N ILE A 62 -4.21 1.32 -14.66
CA ILE A 62 -3.09 1.37 -13.71
C ILE A 62 -2.24 2.60 -14.06
N GLU A 63 -1.77 3.28 -13.06
CA GLU A 63 -0.96 4.50 -13.17
C GLU A 63 0.29 4.26 -14.02
N PRO A 64 0.45 4.98 -15.15
CA PRO A 64 1.55 4.74 -16.09
C PRO A 64 2.92 5.04 -15.49
N GLU A 65 2.98 5.82 -14.42
CA GLU A 65 4.20 6.17 -13.66
C GLU A 65 4.88 4.95 -13.04
N LEU A 66 4.12 3.87 -12.75
CA LEU A 66 4.67 2.59 -12.28
C LEU A 66 5.73 2.03 -13.24
N ILE A 67 5.60 2.30 -14.55
CA ILE A 67 6.59 1.89 -15.55
C ILE A 67 7.90 2.65 -15.31
N GLY A 68 7.81 3.93 -14.93
CA GLY A 68 8.95 4.81 -14.68
C GLY A 68 9.70 4.54 -13.39
N LEU A 69 9.14 3.75 -12.45
CA LEU A 69 9.80 3.44 -11.18
C LEU A 69 11.15 2.74 -11.37
N ARG A 70 11.31 1.95 -12.44
CA ARG A 70 12.59 1.27 -12.77
C ARG A 70 13.76 2.22 -13.00
N ASP A 71 13.46 3.47 -13.38
CA ASP A 71 14.48 4.49 -13.59
C ASP A 71 14.97 5.07 -12.25
N LEU A 72 14.16 4.96 -11.21
CA LEU A 72 14.34 5.58 -9.91
C LEU A 72 14.78 4.59 -8.83
N VAL A 73 14.21 3.40 -8.84
CA VAL A 73 14.44 2.36 -7.81
C VAL A 73 15.31 1.26 -8.40
N LYS A 74 16.42 0.97 -7.73
CA LYS A 74 17.41 -0.03 -8.12
C LYS A 74 17.51 -1.15 -7.08
N PRO A 75 18.06 -2.32 -7.41
CA PRO A 75 18.38 -3.34 -6.41
C PRO A 75 19.16 -2.75 -5.24
N GLY A 76 18.73 -3.03 -4.02
CA GLY A 76 19.31 -2.48 -2.79
C GLY A 76 18.75 -1.12 -2.37
N SER A 77 17.81 -0.51 -3.10
CA SER A 77 17.18 0.76 -2.69
C SER A 77 16.39 0.62 -1.39
N VAL A 78 16.37 1.69 -0.61
CA VAL A 78 15.48 1.88 0.54
C VAL A 78 14.36 2.82 0.13
N CYS A 79 13.11 2.35 0.24
CA CYS A 79 11.92 3.06 -0.23
C CYS A 79 10.88 3.17 0.88
N ILE A 80 10.07 4.23 0.82
CA ILE A 80 8.88 4.38 1.67
C ILE A 80 7.66 4.56 0.75
N ASP A 81 6.57 3.85 1.05
CA ASP A 81 5.26 3.96 0.39
C ASP A 81 4.26 4.47 1.41
N ILE A 82 3.88 5.74 1.32
CA ILE A 82 3.01 6.43 2.27
C ILE A 82 1.62 6.56 1.67
N GLY A 83 0.61 6.04 2.39
CA GLY A 83 -0.74 5.84 1.87
C GLY A 83 -0.79 4.59 1.00
N ALA A 84 -0.18 3.51 1.47
CA ALA A 84 0.01 2.29 0.68
C ALA A 84 -1.30 1.61 0.26
N ALA A 85 -2.41 1.90 0.93
CA ALA A 85 -3.74 1.36 0.67
C ALA A 85 -3.71 -0.15 0.35
N ALA A 86 -4.07 -0.55 -0.87
CA ALA A 86 -4.03 -1.95 -1.31
C ALA A 86 -2.61 -2.49 -1.60
N GLY A 87 -1.55 -1.68 -1.55
CA GLY A 87 -0.15 -2.08 -1.68
C GLY A 87 0.38 -2.18 -3.10
N LEU A 88 -0.25 -1.52 -4.07
CA LEU A 88 0.19 -1.55 -5.48
C LEU A 88 1.64 -1.06 -5.64
N TYR A 89 1.93 0.11 -5.08
CA TYR A 89 3.29 0.67 -5.08
C TYR A 89 4.23 -0.13 -4.21
N THR A 90 3.82 -0.52 -3.00
CA THR A 90 4.61 -1.39 -2.10
C THR A 90 5.18 -2.60 -2.82
N VAL A 91 4.34 -3.31 -3.59
CA VAL A 91 4.75 -4.51 -4.35
C VAL A 91 5.71 -4.17 -5.48
N ALA A 92 5.43 -3.11 -6.24
CA ALA A 92 6.32 -2.68 -7.32
C ALA A 92 7.71 -2.29 -6.78
N LEU A 93 7.75 -1.50 -5.69
CA LEU A 93 8.96 -1.09 -5.01
C LEU A 93 9.74 -2.28 -4.44
N SER A 94 9.05 -3.21 -3.74
CA SER A 94 9.66 -4.43 -3.18
C SER A 94 10.41 -5.25 -4.24
N ARG A 95 9.82 -5.37 -5.43
CA ARG A 95 10.45 -6.11 -6.53
C ARG A 95 11.63 -5.40 -7.15
N LEU A 96 11.51 -4.10 -7.36
CA LEU A 96 12.60 -3.30 -7.93
C LEU A 96 13.78 -3.20 -6.97
N ALA A 97 13.51 -3.00 -5.68
CA ALA A 97 14.53 -2.96 -4.64
C ALA A 97 15.18 -4.34 -4.40
N GLY A 98 14.46 -5.43 -4.66
CA GLY A 98 14.98 -6.79 -4.53
C GLY A 98 15.31 -7.18 -3.09
N PRO A 99 15.90 -8.38 -2.88
CA PRO A 99 16.10 -8.94 -1.54
C PRO A 99 17.11 -8.17 -0.67
N THR A 100 17.95 -7.35 -1.27
CA THR A 100 18.94 -6.51 -0.56
C THR A 100 18.44 -5.10 -0.27
N GLY A 101 17.27 -4.71 -0.83
CA GLY A 101 16.62 -3.45 -0.55
C GLY A 101 15.63 -3.54 0.60
N GLN A 102 15.01 -2.42 0.93
CA GLN A 102 13.97 -2.32 1.97
C GLN A 102 12.81 -1.44 1.48
N VAL A 103 11.58 -1.83 1.83
CA VAL A 103 10.39 -1.04 1.58
C VAL A 103 9.62 -0.89 2.87
N HIS A 104 9.38 0.35 3.29
CA HIS A 104 8.55 0.68 4.42
C HIS A 104 7.17 1.08 3.89
N SER A 105 6.17 0.27 4.16
CA SER A 105 4.78 0.47 3.73
C SER A 105 4.00 1.08 4.89
N VAL A 106 3.51 2.30 4.70
CA VAL A 106 2.81 3.07 5.75
C VAL A 106 1.33 3.18 5.37
N GLU A 107 0.48 2.57 6.20
CA GLU A 107 -0.97 2.58 6.00
C GLU A 107 -1.69 2.42 7.35
N PRO A 108 -2.45 3.43 7.80
CA PRO A 108 -3.13 3.37 9.08
C PRO A 108 -4.33 2.40 9.11
N VAL A 109 -4.94 2.13 7.95
CA VAL A 109 -6.15 1.30 7.86
C VAL A 109 -5.80 -0.14 7.55
N THR A 110 -5.73 -0.99 8.58
CA THR A 110 -5.22 -2.37 8.48
C THR A 110 -5.96 -3.27 7.50
N PHE A 111 -7.27 -3.08 7.33
CA PHE A 111 -8.04 -3.88 6.38
C PHE A 111 -7.74 -3.53 4.90
N ALA A 112 -7.16 -2.36 4.63
CA ALA A 112 -6.70 -2.00 3.29
C ALA A 112 -5.53 -2.88 2.83
N HIS A 113 -4.59 -3.19 3.72
CA HIS A 113 -3.43 -4.05 3.43
C HIS A 113 -3.77 -5.49 3.07
N SER A 114 -4.95 -5.98 3.45
CA SER A 114 -5.23 -7.41 3.42
C SER A 114 -5.41 -8.01 2.02
N THR A 115 -5.69 -7.20 1.02
CA THR A 115 -6.07 -7.69 -0.31
C THR A 115 -4.86 -8.07 -1.15
N TRP A 116 -3.86 -7.20 -1.26
CA TRP A 116 -2.69 -7.44 -2.12
C TRP A 116 -1.62 -8.31 -1.48
N THR A 117 -1.43 -8.24 -0.16
CA THR A 117 -0.53 -9.13 0.57
C THR A 117 -0.99 -10.59 0.50
N LYS A 118 -2.30 -10.85 0.46
CA LYS A 118 -2.86 -12.19 0.22
C LYS A 118 -2.70 -12.66 -1.23
N VAL A 119 -2.86 -11.75 -2.20
CA VAL A 119 -2.79 -12.07 -3.64
C VAL A 119 -1.35 -12.30 -4.09
N LEU A 120 -0.38 -11.59 -3.52
CA LEU A 120 1.01 -11.61 -3.98
C LEU A 120 1.92 -12.60 -3.25
N GLY A 121 1.39 -13.25 -2.19
CA GLY A 121 2.07 -14.33 -1.48
C GLY A 121 3.25 -13.87 -0.60
N SER A 122 3.57 -14.66 0.40
CA SER A 122 4.48 -14.33 1.51
C SER A 122 5.95 -14.09 1.14
N ARG A 123 6.41 -14.52 -0.03
CA ARG A 123 7.84 -14.43 -0.41
C ARG A 123 8.27 -13.13 -1.07
N SER A 124 7.36 -12.33 -1.60
CA SER A 124 7.71 -10.99 -2.12
C SER A 124 7.72 -9.91 -1.04
N SER A 125 7.51 -10.28 0.22
CA SER A 125 7.38 -9.36 1.34
C SER A 125 8.52 -9.44 2.36
N GLU A 126 9.55 -10.24 2.14
CA GLU A 126 10.66 -10.38 3.10
C GLU A 126 11.44 -9.07 3.30
N ASN A 127 11.45 -8.21 2.28
CA ASN A 127 12.06 -6.88 2.32
C ASN A 127 11.05 -5.75 2.62
N VAL A 128 9.80 -6.08 2.99
CA VAL A 128 8.75 -5.10 3.31
C VAL A 128 8.51 -5.04 4.81
N ARG A 129 8.50 -3.83 5.36
CA ARG A 129 8.11 -3.54 6.75
C ARG A 129 6.83 -2.71 6.73
N HIS A 130 5.80 -3.20 7.42
CA HIS A 130 4.52 -2.50 7.51
C HIS A 130 4.45 -1.64 8.77
N HIS A 131 4.02 -0.39 8.60
CA HIS A 131 3.79 0.56 9.67
C HIS A 131 2.30 0.92 9.69
N VAL A 132 1.62 0.56 10.78
CA VAL A 132 0.19 0.86 11.00
C VAL A 132 0.10 2.21 11.71
N THR A 133 0.28 3.26 10.96
CA THR A 133 0.25 4.65 11.45
C THR A 133 -0.09 5.59 10.28
N ALA A 134 -0.65 6.75 10.57
CA ALA A 134 -0.70 7.87 9.64
C ALA A 134 0.56 8.73 9.78
N LEU A 135 0.88 9.50 8.73
CA LEU A 135 1.94 10.51 8.83
C LEU A 135 1.35 11.92 8.69
N GLY A 136 1.94 12.86 9.42
CA GLY A 136 1.54 14.26 9.46
C GLY A 136 2.70 15.19 9.83
N ALA A 137 2.39 16.47 10.04
CA ALA A 137 3.38 17.48 10.40
C ALA A 137 3.90 17.31 11.84
N GLU A 138 3.10 16.75 12.73
CA GLU A 138 3.40 16.54 14.14
C GLU A 138 2.81 15.21 14.62
N PRO A 139 3.38 14.56 15.64
CA PRO A 139 2.86 13.32 16.16
C PRO A 139 1.59 13.56 16.99
N GLY A 140 0.70 12.57 17.04
CA GLY A 140 -0.54 12.65 17.82
C GLY A 140 -1.52 11.54 17.54
N ARG A 141 -2.80 11.81 17.77
CA ARG A 141 -3.92 10.94 17.41
C ARG A 141 -4.92 11.68 16.57
N ALA A 142 -5.46 11.00 15.60
CA ALA A 142 -6.46 11.54 14.68
C ALA A 142 -7.46 10.45 14.27
N VAL A 143 -8.34 10.80 13.37
CA VAL A 143 -9.31 9.88 12.79
C VAL A 143 -9.07 9.79 11.29
N MET A 144 -9.01 8.56 10.76
CA MET A 144 -9.14 8.33 9.32
C MET A 144 -10.62 8.29 8.95
N SER A 145 -11.03 9.15 8.05
CA SER A 145 -12.35 9.12 7.43
C SER A 145 -12.29 8.22 6.20
N VAL A 146 -12.99 7.10 6.25
CA VAL A 146 -13.05 6.10 5.18
C VAL A 146 -14.43 6.14 4.55
N PRO A 147 -14.55 6.57 3.28
CA PRO A 147 -15.86 6.63 2.64
C PRO A 147 -16.44 5.24 2.40
N VAL A 148 -17.76 5.14 2.53
CA VAL A 148 -18.51 3.89 2.34
C VAL A 148 -19.31 3.99 1.04
N GLY A 149 -18.92 3.19 0.06
CA GLY A 149 -19.61 3.03 -1.21
C GLY A 149 -20.63 1.88 -1.17
N ARG A 150 -21.27 1.61 -2.29
CA ARG A 150 -22.30 0.54 -2.44
C ARG A 150 -21.78 -0.87 -2.10
N HIS A 151 -20.48 -1.11 -2.25
CA HIS A 151 -19.85 -2.42 -2.06
C HIS A 151 -18.95 -2.48 -0.81
N GLY A 152 -19.05 -1.48 0.07
CA GLY A 152 -18.26 -1.40 1.30
C GLY A 152 -17.27 -0.23 1.33
N PRO A 153 -16.30 -0.26 2.25
CA PRO A 153 -15.32 0.80 2.42
C PRO A 153 -14.45 1.03 1.17
N VAL A 154 -14.23 2.29 0.81
CA VAL A 154 -13.40 2.72 -0.32
C VAL A 154 -12.07 3.25 0.22
N THR A 155 -11.14 2.35 0.50
CA THR A 155 -9.89 2.67 1.22
C THR A 155 -8.95 3.58 0.42
N GLY A 156 -8.96 3.53 -0.91
CA GLY A 156 -8.19 4.44 -1.75
C GLY A 156 -8.70 5.89 -1.79
N ARG A 157 -9.72 6.21 -1.00
CA ARG A 157 -10.26 7.58 -0.84
C ARG A 157 -10.31 7.97 0.65
N SER A 158 -9.60 7.22 1.51
CA SER A 158 -9.51 7.53 2.93
C SER A 158 -8.58 8.72 3.14
N PHE A 159 -8.96 9.62 4.04
CA PHE A 159 -8.13 10.77 4.39
C PHE A 159 -8.04 10.95 5.90
N LEU A 160 -6.97 11.60 6.35
CA LEU A 160 -6.74 11.92 7.75
C LEU A 160 -7.59 13.14 8.13
N ASP A 161 -8.55 12.97 9.01
CA ASP A 161 -9.32 14.11 9.56
C ASP A 161 -8.49 14.81 10.65
N TRP A 162 -7.63 15.69 10.19
CA TRP A 162 -6.73 16.50 11.02
C TRP A 162 -6.80 17.95 10.55
N LYS A 163 -7.51 18.78 11.29
CA LYS A 163 -7.72 20.20 10.96
C LYS A 163 -8.36 20.41 9.57
N THR A 164 -9.23 19.49 9.14
CA THR A 164 -9.92 19.57 7.85
C THR A 164 -11.14 20.48 7.93
N THR A 165 -11.54 21.02 6.77
CA THR A 165 -12.76 21.87 6.66
C THR A 165 -13.98 21.11 6.21
N GLY A 166 -13.95 19.77 6.27
CA GLY A 166 -15.05 18.89 5.89
C GLY A 166 -14.64 17.75 4.96
N LEU A 167 -15.62 17.08 4.35
CA LEU A 167 -15.41 15.89 3.56
C LEU A 167 -14.77 16.15 2.17
N GLY A 168 -14.79 17.41 1.69
CA GLY A 168 -14.32 17.72 0.34
C GLY A 168 -15.01 16.85 -0.71
N SER A 169 -14.24 16.29 -1.65
CA SER A 169 -14.77 15.42 -2.71
C SER A 169 -15.42 14.13 -2.21
N ASN A 170 -15.20 13.73 -0.94
CA ASN A 170 -15.84 12.55 -0.36
C ASN A 170 -17.29 12.78 0.08
N ALA A 171 -17.81 14.00 -0.02
CA ALA A 171 -19.23 14.29 0.19
C ALA A 171 -20.17 13.55 -0.79
N GLU A 172 -19.63 13.02 -1.89
CA GLU A 172 -20.37 12.19 -2.86
C GLU A 172 -20.76 10.80 -2.33
N PHE A 173 -20.08 10.30 -1.28
CA PHE A 173 -20.35 8.98 -0.70
C PHE A 173 -21.51 9.03 0.30
N ALA A 174 -22.28 7.93 0.36
CA ALA A 174 -23.47 7.84 1.21
C ALA A 174 -23.16 7.82 2.72
N GLY A 175 -21.91 7.50 3.11
CA GLY A 175 -21.49 7.45 4.50
C GLY A 175 -19.98 7.45 4.64
N GLN A 176 -19.53 7.63 5.88
CA GLN A 176 -18.13 7.59 6.28
C GLN A 176 -17.99 6.63 7.46
N MET A 177 -16.89 5.90 7.50
CA MET A 177 -16.46 5.12 8.64
C MET A 177 -15.26 5.81 9.28
N GLU A 178 -15.34 6.06 10.56
CA GLU A 178 -14.28 6.69 11.34
C GLU A 178 -13.37 5.62 11.97
N VAL A 179 -12.08 5.71 11.74
CA VAL A 179 -11.08 4.80 12.30
C VAL A 179 -10.03 5.62 13.08
N PRO A 180 -9.99 5.48 14.42
CA PRO A 180 -8.95 6.12 15.22
C PRO A 180 -7.57 5.60 14.83
N VAL A 181 -6.59 6.51 14.66
CA VAL A 181 -5.23 6.19 14.24
C VAL A 181 -4.21 6.99 15.03
N ASP A 182 -3.04 6.40 15.21
CA ASP A 182 -1.86 7.13 15.66
C ASP A 182 -1.22 7.86 14.48
N VAL A 183 -0.70 9.06 14.74
CA VAL A 183 0.00 9.90 13.75
C VAL A 183 1.44 10.04 14.18
N GLN A 184 2.36 9.78 13.27
CA GLN A 184 3.80 10.07 13.40
C GLN A 184 4.24 11.13 12.41
N THR A 185 5.47 11.60 12.53
CA THR A 185 6.14 12.36 11.47
C THR A 185 7.00 11.43 10.62
N LEU A 186 7.28 11.80 9.37
CA LEU A 186 8.22 11.06 8.53
C LEU A 186 9.63 11.04 9.17
N ASP A 187 10.04 12.11 9.82
CA ASP A 187 11.29 12.18 10.57
C ASP A 187 11.32 11.18 11.73
N GLY A 188 10.22 11.07 12.49
CA GLY A 188 10.07 10.10 13.58
C GLY A 188 10.10 8.67 13.07
N LEU A 189 9.34 8.35 12.04
CA LEU A 189 9.32 7.04 11.41
C LEU A 189 10.73 6.60 10.96
N CYS A 190 11.47 7.50 10.30
CA CYS A 190 12.82 7.20 9.83
C CYS A 190 13.79 6.96 10.99
N ALA A 191 13.68 7.76 12.06
CA ALA A 191 14.51 7.58 13.25
C ALA A 191 14.21 6.24 13.96
N ASP A 192 12.93 5.92 14.19
CA ASP A 192 12.48 4.70 14.86
C ASP A 192 12.84 3.43 14.07
N ALA A 193 12.76 3.51 12.76
CA ALA A 193 13.09 2.40 11.84
C ALA A 193 14.60 2.29 11.53
N GLY A 194 15.43 3.23 12.00
CA GLY A 194 16.86 3.28 11.74
C GLY A 194 17.21 3.54 10.27
N ILE A 195 16.38 4.32 9.56
CA ILE A 195 16.59 4.64 8.14
C ILE A 195 17.64 5.74 8.04
N THR A 196 18.83 5.37 7.58
CA THR A 196 19.97 6.29 7.36
C THR A 196 20.22 6.57 5.89
N ARG A 197 19.54 5.86 5.00
CA ARG A 197 19.52 6.05 3.56
C ARG A 197 18.08 5.94 3.07
N LEU A 198 17.66 6.85 2.20
CA LEU A 198 16.35 6.83 1.59
C LEU A 198 16.49 7.23 0.12
N ASP A 199 16.13 6.34 -0.78
CA ASP A 199 16.30 6.55 -2.21
C ASP A 199 15.03 7.03 -2.88
N PHE A 200 13.86 6.54 -2.39
CA PHE A 200 12.58 6.84 -3.01
C PHE A 200 11.44 6.88 -2.00
N VAL A 201 10.52 7.82 -2.20
CA VAL A 201 9.27 7.94 -1.42
C VAL A 201 8.08 8.09 -2.38
N LYS A 202 7.04 7.29 -2.20
CA LYS A 202 5.69 7.56 -2.75
C LYS A 202 4.86 8.23 -1.66
N ILE A 203 4.13 9.27 -2.01
CA ILE A 203 3.15 9.92 -1.12
C ILE A 203 1.82 10.01 -1.86
N ASP A 204 0.79 9.42 -1.26
CA ASP A 204 -0.57 9.37 -1.80
C ASP A 204 -1.55 9.24 -0.63
N VAL A 205 -1.96 10.36 -0.06
CA VAL A 205 -2.68 10.43 1.21
C VAL A 205 -3.94 11.29 1.17
N GLU A 206 -4.42 11.52 -0.06
CA GLU A 206 -5.71 12.18 -0.29
C GLU A 206 -5.77 13.61 0.29
N GLY A 207 -4.65 14.38 0.16
CA GLY A 207 -4.60 15.82 0.43
C GLY A 207 -3.67 16.27 1.55
N ALA A 208 -3.16 15.37 2.40
CA ALA A 208 -2.28 15.71 3.53
C ALA A 208 -0.79 15.73 3.15
N GLU A 209 -0.43 15.76 1.87
CA GLU A 209 0.94 15.63 1.35
C GLU A 209 1.88 16.67 1.95
N LEU A 210 1.45 17.96 2.01
CA LEU A 210 2.26 19.03 2.59
C LEU A 210 2.56 18.80 4.07
N HIS A 211 1.61 18.28 4.84
CA HIS A 211 1.82 17.98 6.25
C HIS A 211 2.89 16.88 6.44
N ILE A 212 2.92 15.88 5.54
CA ILE A 212 3.96 14.83 5.56
C ILE A 212 5.33 15.42 5.21
N LEU A 213 5.39 16.30 4.20
CA LEU A 213 6.62 16.98 3.82
C LEU A 213 7.18 17.82 4.97
N GLN A 214 6.32 18.56 5.66
CA GLN A 214 6.68 19.35 6.84
C GLN A 214 7.20 18.49 7.98
N GLY A 215 6.51 17.37 8.27
CA GLY A 215 6.93 16.41 9.29
C GLY A 215 8.16 15.57 8.92
N GLY A 216 8.59 15.62 7.66
CA GLY A 216 9.76 14.93 7.11
C GLY A 216 10.92 15.84 6.73
N GLN A 217 10.87 17.11 7.13
CA GLN A 217 11.82 18.11 6.64
C GLN A 217 13.28 17.71 6.81
N ARG A 218 13.67 17.21 8.00
CA ARG A 218 15.06 16.80 8.27
C ARG A 218 15.48 15.62 7.40
N THR A 219 14.61 14.63 7.27
CA THR A 219 14.85 13.44 6.43
C THR A 219 15.00 13.84 4.96
N ILE A 220 14.09 14.68 4.46
CA ILE A 220 14.10 15.13 3.06
C ILE A 220 15.34 15.95 2.75
N GLU A 221 15.71 16.90 3.61
CA GLU A 221 16.89 17.75 3.42
C GLU A 221 18.21 16.97 3.54
N SER A 222 18.30 15.99 4.46
CA SER A 222 19.52 15.22 4.70
C SER A 222 19.72 14.05 3.74
N LEU A 223 18.66 13.31 3.40
CA LEU A 223 18.73 12.10 2.58
C LEU A 223 18.40 12.33 1.11
N GLN A 224 17.71 13.43 0.80
CA GLN A 224 17.34 13.87 -0.56
C GLN A 224 16.76 12.74 -1.43
N PRO A 225 15.69 12.04 -1.01
CA PRO A 225 15.10 10.98 -1.80
C PRO A 225 14.44 11.53 -3.07
N ALA A 226 14.34 10.74 -4.13
CA ALA A 226 13.37 11.00 -5.18
C ALA A 226 11.97 10.77 -4.63
N MET A 227 10.99 11.62 -4.95
CA MET A 227 9.65 11.54 -4.41
C MET A 227 8.60 11.55 -5.51
N LEU A 228 7.69 10.58 -5.51
CA LEU A 228 6.51 10.56 -6.37
C LEU A 228 5.29 10.90 -5.54
N ILE A 229 4.68 12.04 -5.81
CA ILE A 229 3.62 12.62 -4.99
C ILE A 229 2.36 12.78 -5.83
N GLU A 230 1.22 12.29 -5.33
CA GLU A 230 -0.08 12.64 -5.90
C GLU A 230 -0.46 14.05 -5.43
N ILE A 231 -0.77 14.93 -6.38
CA ILE A 231 -1.18 16.32 -6.10
C ILE A 231 -2.49 16.60 -6.83
N GLU A 232 -3.58 16.60 -6.10
CA GLU A 232 -4.91 16.93 -6.63
C GLU A 232 -5.58 18.01 -5.79
N ALA A 233 -5.95 19.13 -6.41
CA ALA A 233 -6.62 20.26 -5.74
C ALA A 233 -7.89 19.83 -4.98
N ARG A 234 -8.69 18.93 -5.56
CA ARG A 234 -9.93 18.40 -4.94
C ARG A 234 -9.69 17.68 -3.60
N HIS A 235 -8.46 17.19 -3.33
CA HIS A 235 -8.11 16.51 -2.09
C HIS A 235 -7.48 17.48 -1.08
N SER A 236 -6.52 18.29 -1.54
CA SER A 236 -5.78 19.22 -0.66
C SER A 236 -6.61 20.42 -0.22
N GLU A 237 -7.66 20.79 -0.97
CA GLU A 237 -8.55 21.91 -0.65
C GLU A 237 -9.19 21.76 0.75
N ARG A 238 -9.53 20.54 1.20
CA ARG A 238 -10.06 20.28 2.55
C ARG A 238 -9.09 20.67 3.67
N TYR A 239 -7.80 20.71 3.37
CA TYR A 239 -6.75 21.13 4.29
C TYR A 239 -6.35 22.60 4.08
N GLN A 240 -7.04 23.31 3.18
CA GLN A 240 -6.72 24.70 2.78
C GLN A 240 -5.29 24.80 2.19
N ILE A 241 -4.86 23.78 1.49
CA ILE A 241 -3.57 23.66 0.82
C ILE A 241 -3.80 23.72 -0.69
N SER A 242 -3.06 24.55 -1.39
CA SER A 242 -3.06 24.56 -2.85
C SER A 242 -2.05 23.53 -3.41
N PRO A 243 -2.22 23.06 -4.64
CA PRO A 243 -1.21 22.27 -5.34
C PRO A 243 0.15 22.97 -5.42
N GLU A 244 0.14 24.30 -5.55
CA GLU A 244 1.32 25.15 -5.61
C GLU A 244 2.08 25.19 -4.28
N ASP A 245 1.38 25.13 -3.13
CA ASP A 245 2.02 25.04 -1.81
C ASP A 245 2.85 23.78 -1.67
N ILE A 246 2.33 22.63 -2.18
CA ILE A 246 3.02 21.33 -2.14
C ILE A 246 4.25 21.38 -3.06
N SER A 247 4.06 21.77 -4.32
CA SER A 247 5.16 21.83 -5.29
C SER A 247 6.19 22.88 -4.94
N GLY A 248 5.77 24.08 -4.51
CA GLY A 248 6.63 25.18 -4.08
C GLY A 248 7.54 24.77 -2.93
N TRP A 249 7.00 24.06 -1.93
CA TRP A 249 7.77 23.61 -0.77
C TRP A 249 9.00 22.78 -1.17
N LEU A 250 8.86 21.94 -2.21
CA LEU A 250 9.95 21.11 -2.73
C LEU A 250 10.88 21.86 -3.68
N LEU A 251 10.33 22.71 -4.56
CA LEU A 251 11.13 23.53 -5.48
C LEU A 251 12.06 24.46 -4.69
N ASP A 252 11.60 25.08 -3.60
CA ASP A 252 12.38 25.93 -2.72
C ASP A 252 13.53 25.18 -2.03
N ARG A 253 13.45 23.84 -1.95
CA ARG A 253 14.48 22.95 -1.39
C ARG A 253 15.38 22.33 -2.45
N GLY A 254 15.37 22.89 -3.66
CA GLY A 254 16.25 22.45 -4.75
C GLY A 254 15.82 21.17 -5.45
N TYR A 255 14.55 20.83 -5.41
CA TYR A 255 14.01 19.75 -6.22
C TYR A 255 13.58 20.26 -7.60
N THR A 256 13.61 19.37 -8.58
CA THR A 256 13.09 19.60 -9.92
C THR A 256 11.89 18.70 -10.13
N MET A 257 10.81 19.22 -10.70
CA MET A 257 9.54 18.52 -10.89
C MET A 257 9.41 17.93 -12.28
N TYR A 258 8.85 16.70 -12.37
CA TYR A 258 8.64 15.97 -13.63
C TYR A 258 7.25 15.34 -13.64
N THR A 259 6.73 15.07 -14.85
CA THR A 259 5.56 14.22 -15.10
C THR A 259 5.93 13.05 -16.01
N TRP A 260 5.13 11.99 -15.97
CA TRP A 260 5.31 10.84 -16.84
C TRP A 260 4.52 10.99 -18.15
N ARG A 261 5.22 11.04 -19.28
CA ARG A 261 4.65 11.01 -20.64
C ARG A 261 5.49 10.13 -21.54
N HIS A 262 5.36 8.79 -21.40
CA HIS A 262 6.25 7.80 -22.02
C HIS A 262 7.74 7.93 -21.61
N GLY A 263 8.02 8.67 -20.55
CA GLY A 263 9.28 9.02 -19.94
C GLY A 263 9.08 10.21 -19.02
N TRP A 264 10.02 10.46 -18.10
CA TRP A 264 10.00 11.58 -17.17
C TRP A 264 10.32 12.88 -17.92
N GLN A 265 9.36 13.79 -17.98
CA GLN A 265 9.49 15.11 -18.59
C GLN A 265 9.41 16.19 -17.53
N GLN A 266 10.41 17.08 -17.53
CA GLN A 266 10.45 18.19 -16.61
C GLN A 266 9.30 19.15 -16.86
N VAL A 267 8.70 19.62 -15.75
CA VAL A 267 7.63 20.61 -15.75
C VAL A 267 7.89 21.65 -14.65
N THR A 268 7.30 22.82 -14.79
CA THR A 268 7.50 23.93 -13.85
C THR A 268 6.26 24.30 -13.05
N ALA A 269 5.12 23.70 -13.39
CA ALA A 269 3.85 23.97 -12.71
C ALA A 269 3.01 22.69 -12.64
N VAL A 270 2.18 22.58 -11.62
CA VAL A 270 1.11 21.59 -11.50
C VAL A 270 0.00 21.89 -12.50
N SER A 271 -0.68 20.85 -12.97
CA SER A 271 -1.78 20.97 -13.91
C SER A 271 -2.84 19.90 -13.65
N THR A 272 -4.05 20.11 -14.16
CA THR A 272 -5.13 19.13 -14.09
C THR A 272 -4.97 17.94 -15.05
N ALA A 273 -3.92 17.96 -15.90
CA ALA A 273 -3.68 16.89 -16.89
C ALA A 273 -3.02 15.64 -16.29
N THR A 274 -2.43 15.74 -15.12
CA THR A 274 -1.81 14.63 -14.39
C THR A 274 -1.99 14.83 -12.90
N ARG A 275 -1.89 13.74 -12.13
CA ARG A 275 -1.97 13.76 -10.67
C ARG A 275 -0.64 13.48 -10.02
N ASN A 276 0.17 12.61 -10.63
CA ASN A 276 1.42 12.16 -10.08
C ASN A 276 2.59 13.01 -10.60
N TYR A 277 3.35 13.59 -9.68
CA TYR A 277 4.53 14.41 -9.96
C TYR A 277 5.75 13.79 -9.29
N LEU A 278 6.79 13.59 -10.09
CA LEU A 278 8.09 13.17 -9.58
C LEU A 278 8.94 14.40 -9.24
N PHE A 279 9.45 14.43 -8.04
CA PHE A 279 10.42 15.40 -7.57
C PHE A 279 11.79 14.73 -7.40
N ARG A 280 12.82 15.31 -7.99
CA ARG A 280 14.21 14.82 -7.89
C ARG A 280 15.11 15.95 -7.40
N PRO A 281 16.06 15.67 -6.49
CA PRO A 281 17.05 16.67 -6.09
C PRO A 281 17.83 17.15 -7.30
N ALA A 282 18.02 18.47 -7.43
CA ALA A 282 18.86 19.05 -8.46
C ALA A 282 20.30 18.54 -8.27
N GLY A 283 20.91 17.97 -9.33
CA GLY A 283 22.29 17.48 -9.29
C GLY A 283 22.46 15.97 -9.04
N ARG A 284 21.42 15.23 -8.65
CA ARG A 284 21.43 13.76 -8.68
C ARG A 284 21.08 13.28 -10.09
N THR A 285 22.08 13.19 -10.98
CA THR A 285 21.94 12.40 -12.22
C THR A 285 21.65 10.96 -11.82
N ALA A 286 20.75 10.29 -12.56
CA ALA A 286 20.52 8.86 -12.37
C ALA A 286 21.91 8.19 -12.38
N ALA A 287 22.24 7.45 -11.32
CA ALA A 287 23.42 6.61 -11.35
C ALA A 287 23.28 5.68 -12.55
N SER A 288 24.22 5.84 -13.49
CA SER A 288 24.37 5.03 -14.70
C SER A 288 24.57 3.55 -14.39
#